data_3f07ea0b46dbd65fcf25fb84550c5553
#
_entry.id   3f07ea0b46dbd65fcf25fb84550c5553
#
_cell.length_a   1.000
_cell.length_b   1.000
_cell.length_c   1.000
_cell.angle_alpha   90.00
_cell.angle_beta   90.00
_cell.angle_gamma   90.00
#
_symmetry.space_group_name_H-M   'P 1'
#
loop_
_entity.id
_entity.type
_entity.pdbx_description
1 polymer ?
#
loop_
_entity_poly.entity_id
_entity_poly.type
_entity_poly.pdbx_seq_one_letter_code
_entity_poly.pdbx_strand_id
1 'polypeptide(L)'
;MILLDNNWWRESADDGIKLDLGDRVTKPLKDDGGKIALNDRTPNAMCMGTTGAGKSMLINHILSGLITNYPPSALSMVLVDFKDVEFQCFADKSTRLSRIPHASLLAGTKDGSFAIPVLAALNQELEERMELFAKAGVRKIDEYNHRMREMGMEERCLPRILVVFDEFQVPFTDPEKRVVDLIKDYMRRLIKRGRYCGCHLLFCSQSVGGSLPKDILDAFPLRMALRCGEETSIAMIGSPDAAGLDAKYSYLYTNTEAGATQETTCLWHTPFTNPKGIYGDERSLLNIMHELVVEHREVDRRASFTGRIV
;
A
#
# COMPACT_ATOMS: atom_id res chain seq x y z
N MET A 1 6.17 -19.79 20.76
CA MET A 1 6.55 -18.88 21.87
C MET A 1 7.90 -18.17 21.66
N ILE A 2 8.51 -18.22 20.47
CA ILE A 2 9.79 -17.55 20.13
C ILE A 2 9.58 -16.26 19.32
N LEU A 3 8.36 -15.96 18.93
CA LEU A 3 7.99 -14.82 18.07
C LEU A 3 7.65 -13.55 18.82
N LEU A 4 7.62 -13.61 20.11
CA LEU A 4 7.49 -12.47 21.00
C LEU A 4 8.86 -11.95 21.43
N ASP A 5 9.88 -12.13 20.62
CA ASP A 5 11.01 -11.23 20.70
C ASP A 5 10.49 -9.85 20.39
N ASN A 6 10.31 -9.15 21.42
CA ASN A 6 9.97 -7.76 21.73
C ASN A 6 10.04 -6.67 20.62
N ASN A 7 10.15 -6.97 19.31
CA ASN A 7 10.39 -5.99 18.25
C ASN A 7 9.27 -5.84 17.21
N TRP A 8 8.23 -6.66 17.26
CA TRP A 8 7.12 -6.59 16.33
C TRP A 8 6.04 -5.63 16.81
N TRP A 9 5.35 -4.99 15.86
CA TRP A 9 4.19 -4.14 16.09
C TRP A 9 4.43 -2.95 17.04
N ARG A 10 5.57 -2.30 16.89
CA ARG A 10 5.96 -1.15 17.72
C ARG A 10 5.69 0.19 17.08
N GLU A 11 5.49 0.24 15.76
CA GLU A 11 5.25 1.49 15.06
C GLU A 11 3.78 1.89 15.22
N SER A 12 3.57 3.19 15.47
CA SER A 12 2.26 3.84 15.36
C SER A 12 2.08 4.38 13.95
N ALA A 13 0.85 4.28 13.43
CA ALA A 13 0.47 4.89 12.17
C ALA A 13 -0.09 6.31 12.33
N ASP A 14 0.07 6.95 13.48
CA ASP A 14 -0.49 8.29 13.75
C ASP A 14 0.02 9.33 12.75
N ASP A 15 1.33 9.36 12.49
CA ASP A 15 1.95 10.30 11.55
C ASP A 15 1.99 9.78 10.09
N GLY A 16 1.30 8.68 9.80
CA GLY A 16 1.28 8.03 8.49
C GLY A 16 1.90 6.63 8.47
N ILE A 17 1.91 6.03 7.28
CA ILE A 17 2.47 4.70 7.03
C ILE A 17 3.89 4.87 6.50
N LYS A 18 4.90 4.46 7.25
CA LYS A 18 6.31 4.53 6.85
C LYS A 18 6.67 3.34 5.98
N LEU A 19 7.00 3.61 4.73
CA LEU A 19 7.45 2.60 3.78
C LEU A 19 8.96 2.45 3.89
N ASP A 20 9.43 1.23 4.12
CA ASP A 20 10.84 0.89 3.97
C ASP A 20 11.10 0.52 2.51
N LEU A 21 11.98 1.26 1.86
CA LEU A 21 12.33 1.01 0.45
C LEU A 21 13.70 0.31 0.32
N GLY A 22 14.38 0.05 1.43
CA GLY A 22 15.73 -0.50 1.47
C GLY A 22 16.81 0.58 1.63
N ASP A 23 18.02 0.29 1.15
CA ASP A 23 19.19 1.11 1.35
C ASP A 23 19.29 2.23 0.32
N ARG A 24 19.51 3.46 0.77
CA ARG A 24 19.71 4.60 -0.10
C ARG A 24 21.16 4.61 -0.64
N VAL A 25 21.30 4.67 -1.95
CA VAL A 25 22.61 4.68 -2.62
C VAL A 25 23.14 6.11 -2.76
N THR A 26 22.29 7.07 -3.11
CA THR A 26 22.67 8.50 -3.21
C THR A 26 22.40 9.21 -1.90
N LYS A 27 23.32 10.11 -1.49
CA LYS A 27 23.14 10.90 -0.25
C LYS A 27 21.92 11.81 -0.36
N PRO A 28 21.07 11.85 0.66
CA PRO A 28 19.93 12.75 0.69
C PRO A 28 20.33 14.20 0.89
N LEU A 29 19.51 15.13 0.41
CA LEU A 29 19.59 16.54 0.77
C LEU A 29 19.18 16.79 2.24
N LYS A 30 18.34 15.92 2.78
CA LYS A 30 17.95 15.86 4.21
C LYS A 30 17.95 14.41 4.66
N ASP A 31 18.43 14.17 5.86
CA ASP A 31 18.41 12.84 6.48
C ASP A 31 17.00 12.55 7.03
N ASP A 32 16.25 11.73 6.28
CA ASP A 32 14.91 11.27 6.66
C ASP A 32 14.92 9.81 7.15
N GLY A 33 16.10 9.29 7.48
CA GLY A 33 16.30 7.92 7.98
C GLY A 33 15.94 6.82 6.99
N GLY A 34 15.84 7.15 5.70
CA GLY A 34 15.56 6.14 4.66
C GLY A 34 14.11 5.67 4.58
N LYS A 35 13.20 6.16 5.40
CA LYS A 35 11.78 5.80 5.38
C LYS A 35 10.95 6.93 4.79
N ILE A 36 10.01 6.56 3.92
CA ILE A 36 9.07 7.49 3.30
C ILE A 36 7.69 7.25 3.89
N ALA A 37 7.02 8.30 4.32
CA ALA A 37 5.70 8.17 4.90
C ALA A 37 4.59 8.50 3.89
N LEU A 38 3.58 7.62 3.82
CA LEU A 38 2.28 7.96 3.25
C LEU A 38 1.45 8.65 4.33
N ASN A 39 1.12 9.91 4.10
CA ASN A 39 0.42 10.78 5.05
C ASN A 39 -0.38 11.86 4.32
N ASP A 40 -0.80 12.91 5.01
CA ASP A 40 -1.57 14.01 4.42
C ASP A 40 -0.83 14.75 3.29
N ARG A 41 0.52 14.79 3.31
CA ARG A 41 1.34 15.48 2.30
C ARG A 41 1.67 14.58 1.11
N THR A 42 1.99 13.34 1.40
CA THR A 42 2.29 12.30 0.41
C THR A 42 1.28 11.16 0.52
N PRO A 43 0.02 11.38 0.11
CA PRO A 43 -1.05 10.44 0.40
C PRO A 43 -0.94 9.14 -0.36
N ASN A 44 -0.36 9.15 -1.55
CA ASN A 44 -0.35 7.99 -2.44
C ASN A 44 1.02 7.79 -3.09
N ALA A 45 1.32 6.54 -3.42
CA ALA A 45 2.54 6.13 -4.09
C ALA A 45 2.25 5.32 -5.35
N MET A 46 3.15 5.41 -6.33
CA MET A 46 3.10 4.64 -7.56
C MET A 46 4.46 3.98 -7.82
N CYS A 47 4.44 2.73 -8.25
CA CYS A 47 5.63 1.94 -8.55
C CYS A 47 5.54 1.34 -9.95
N MET A 48 6.52 1.64 -10.81
CA MET A 48 6.59 1.16 -12.19
C MET A 48 7.92 0.46 -12.47
N GLY A 49 7.85 -0.63 -13.24
CA GLY A 49 9.05 -1.34 -13.68
C GLY A 49 8.71 -2.49 -14.62
N THR A 50 9.52 -2.68 -15.65
CA THR A 50 9.36 -3.80 -16.58
C THR A 50 9.51 -5.16 -15.89
N THR A 51 9.09 -6.22 -16.54
CA THR A 51 9.29 -7.59 -16.05
C THR A 51 10.77 -7.83 -15.73
N GLY A 52 11.05 -8.36 -14.55
CA GLY A 52 12.43 -8.59 -14.10
C GLY A 52 13.19 -7.36 -13.57
N ALA A 53 12.55 -6.19 -13.50
CA ALA A 53 13.16 -4.99 -12.91
C ALA A 53 13.18 -4.96 -11.37
N GLY A 54 12.59 -5.95 -10.70
CA GLY A 54 12.57 -6.02 -9.23
C GLY A 54 11.29 -5.48 -8.57
N LYS A 55 10.23 -5.16 -9.33
CA LYS A 55 8.95 -4.63 -8.80
C LYS A 55 8.38 -5.51 -7.69
N SER A 56 8.24 -6.81 -7.93
CA SER A 56 7.74 -7.78 -6.93
C SER A 56 8.60 -7.83 -5.67
N MET A 57 9.91 -7.68 -5.81
CA MET A 57 10.81 -7.63 -4.66
C MET A 57 10.61 -6.39 -3.82
N LEU A 58 10.50 -5.22 -4.44
CA LEU A 58 10.23 -3.98 -3.73
C LEU A 58 8.89 -4.05 -3.00
N ILE A 59 7.83 -4.54 -3.67
CA ILE A 59 6.51 -4.71 -3.04
C ILE A 59 6.59 -5.68 -1.85
N ASN A 60 7.24 -6.82 -2.01
CA ASN A 60 7.40 -7.80 -0.94
C ASN A 60 8.22 -7.24 0.23
N HIS A 61 9.26 -6.44 -0.04
CA HIS A 61 10.03 -5.76 0.97
C HIS A 61 9.18 -4.77 1.78
N ILE A 62 8.44 -3.90 1.08
CA ILE A 62 7.51 -2.94 1.70
C ILE A 62 6.48 -3.68 2.55
N LEU A 63 5.77 -4.66 1.99
CA LEU A 63 4.72 -5.39 2.70
C LEU A 63 5.27 -6.15 3.91
N SER A 64 6.43 -6.80 3.79
CA SER A 64 7.07 -7.50 4.91
C SER A 64 7.42 -6.53 6.04
N GLY A 65 8.00 -5.38 5.72
CA GLY A 65 8.29 -4.33 6.70
C GLY A 65 7.02 -3.80 7.38
N LEU A 66 5.95 -3.58 6.63
CA LEU A 66 4.68 -3.10 7.18
C LEU A 66 4.03 -4.13 8.12
N ILE A 67 4.00 -5.40 7.71
CA ILE A 67 3.42 -6.50 8.49
C ILE A 67 4.17 -6.70 9.82
N THR A 68 5.48 -6.49 9.83
CA THR A 68 6.32 -6.65 11.02
C THR A 68 6.30 -5.45 11.95
N ASN A 69 6.20 -4.25 11.39
CA ASN A 69 6.35 -3.02 12.17
C ASN A 69 5.03 -2.52 12.79
N TYR A 70 3.91 -2.69 12.08
CA TYR A 70 2.60 -2.17 12.52
C TYR A 70 1.71 -3.28 13.07
N PRO A 71 0.96 -3.04 14.15
CA PRO A 71 -0.11 -3.94 14.55
C PRO A 71 -1.31 -3.82 13.59
N PRO A 72 -2.14 -4.89 13.44
CA PRO A 72 -3.37 -4.84 12.65
C PRO A 72 -4.36 -3.76 13.09
N SER A 73 -4.33 -3.38 14.36
CA SER A 73 -5.13 -2.27 14.90
C SER A 73 -4.68 -0.88 14.42
N ALA A 74 -3.43 -0.75 13.92
CA ALA A 74 -2.90 0.50 13.38
C ALA A 74 -2.91 0.54 11.85
N LEU A 75 -2.81 -0.62 11.19
CA LEU A 75 -2.73 -0.73 9.73
C LEU A 75 -3.59 -1.88 9.20
N SER A 76 -4.51 -1.56 8.31
CA SER A 76 -5.29 -2.50 7.50
C SER A 76 -4.83 -2.45 6.05
N MET A 77 -4.89 -3.57 5.35
CA MET A 77 -4.44 -3.67 3.95
C MET A 77 -5.53 -4.25 3.04
N VAL A 78 -5.68 -3.64 1.88
CA VAL A 78 -6.47 -4.15 0.75
C VAL A 78 -5.48 -4.47 -0.38
N LEU A 79 -5.30 -5.74 -0.67
CA LEU A 79 -4.33 -6.23 -1.66
C LEU A 79 -5.08 -6.83 -2.84
N VAL A 80 -4.95 -6.23 -4.02
CA VAL A 80 -5.58 -6.71 -5.26
C VAL A 80 -4.53 -6.81 -6.34
N ASP A 81 -4.41 -7.98 -6.94
CA ASP A 81 -3.53 -8.27 -8.07
C ASP A 81 -4.35 -8.62 -9.30
N PHE A 82 -4.31 -7.78 -10.32
CA PHE A 82 -5.03 -7.98 -11.58
C PHE A 82 -4.34 -8.94 -12.57
N LYS A 83 -3.28 -9.64 -12.12
CA LYS A 83 -2.67 -10.77 -12.85
C LYS A 83 -2.76 -12.09 -12.10
N ASP A 84 -3.18 -12.05 -10.82
CA ASP A 84 -3.32 -13.21 -9.93
C ASP A 84 -2.00 -13.99 -9.73
N VAL A 85 -0.90 -13.30 -9.49
CA VAL A 85 0.44 -13.89 -9.31
C VAL A 85 1.12 -13.46 -8.01
N GLU A 86 1.16 -12.14 -7.75
CA GLU A 86 2.04 -11.54 -6.74
C GLU A 86 1.59 -11.83 -5.31
N PHE A 87 0.29 -11.68 -5.01
CA PHE A 87 -0.20 -11.80 -3.63
C PHE A 87 -0.67 -13.20 -3.24
N GLN A 88 -0.56 -14.20 -4.11
CA GLN A 88 -0.90 -15.58 -3.80
C GLN A 88 -0.13 -16.17 -2.61
N CYS A 89 1.08 -15.66 -2.34
CA CYS A 89 1.86 -16.09 -1.19
C CYS A 89 1.21 -15.76 0.15
N PHE A 90 0.43 -14.68 0.21
CA PHE A 90 -0.29 -14.23 1.41
C PHE A 90 -1.64 -14.94 1.58
N ALA A 91 -2.03 -15.81 0.65
CA ALA A 91 -3.27 -16.58 0.68
C ALA A 91 -3.05 -17.99 1.22
N ASP A 92 -3.91 -18.44 2.11
CA ASP A 92 -4.05 -19.85 2.43
C ASP A 92 -5.14 -20.46 1.55
N LYS A 93 -4.72 -21.23 0.54
CA LYS A 93 -5.62 -21.85 -0.44
C LYS A 93 -6.56 -22.89 0.18
N SER A 94 -6.19 -23.49 1.31
CA SER A 94 -6.99 -24.52 1.99
C SER A 94 -8.15 -23.92 2.77
N THR A 95 -7.92 -22.78 3.42
CA THR A 95 -8.91 -22.12 4.26
C THR A 95 -9.60 -20.95 3.56
N ARG A 96 -9.11 -20.52 2.40
CA ARG A 96 -9.52 -19.29 1.70
C ARG A 96 -9.40 -18.03 2.57
N LEU A 97 -8.40 -17.99 3.41
CA LEU A 97 -8.14 -16.89 4.32
C LEU A 97 -6.79 -16.26 4.03
N SER A 98 -6.65 -15.00 4.40
CA SER A 98 -5.34 -14.37 4.39
C SER A 98 -4.44 -14.99 5.46
N ARG A 99 -3.15 -15.16 5.15
CA ARG A 99 -2.12 -15.55 6.11
C ARG A 99 -1.61 -14.38 6.94
N ILE A 100 -2.00 -13.15 6.59
CA ILE A 100 -1.58 -11.95 7.31
C ILE A 100 -2.79 -11.31 7.99
N PRO A 101 -2.68 -10.94 9.26
CA PRO A 101 -3.79 -10.39 10.03
C PRO A 101 -4.21 -9.00 9.57
N HIS A 102 -3.34 -8.29 8.85
CA HIS A 102 -3.56 -6.95 8.33
C HIS A 102 -4.49 -6.90 7.10
N ALA A 103 -4.62 -8.01 6.34
CA ALA A 103 -5.40 -7.98 5.11
C ALA A 103 -6.90 -8.05 5.39
N SER A 104 -7.58 -6.93 5.19
CA SER A 104 -9.05 -6.86 5.15
C SER A 104 -9.60 -7.42 3.84
N LEU A 105 -8.84 -7.31 2.75
CA LEU A 105 -9.13 -7.95 1.46
C LEU A 105 -7.82 -8.44 0.83
N LEU A 106 -7.86 -9.65 0.29
CA LEU A 106 -6.80 -10.22 -0.54
C LEU A 106 -7.46 -10.87 -1.75
N ALA A 107 -7.21 -10.35 -2.95
CA ALA A 107 -7.80 -10.84 -4.18
C ALA A 107 -6.77 -10.95 -5.31
N GLY A 108 -6.88 -12.03 -6.09
CA GLY A 108 -6.20 -12.19 -7.37
C GLY A 108 -7.25 -12.39 -8.46
N THR A 109 -7.21 -11.59 -9.52
CA THR A 109 -8.17 -11.66 -10.61
C THR A 109 -7.59 -11.10 -11.90
N LYS A 110 -8.09 -11.57 -13.04
CA LYS A 110 -7.78 -10.99 -14.36
C LYS A 110 -8.91 -10.09 -14.88
N ASP A 111 -9.99 -10.01 -14.11
CA ASP A 111 -11.15 -9.19 -14.45
C ASP A 111 -10.98 -7.78 -13.87
N GLY A 112 -10.77 -6.79 -14.73
CA GLY A 112 -10.62 -5.38 -14.34
C GLY A 112 -11.87 -4.80 -13.67
N SER A 113 -13.07 -5.31 -14.01
CA SER A 113 -14.34 -4.87 -13.42
C SER A 113 -14.44 -5.17 -11.91
N PHE A 114 -13.64 -6.12 -11.41
CA PHE A 114 -13.52 -6.41 -9.98
C PHE A 114 -13.04 -5.21 -9.15
N ALA A 115 -12.40 -4.22 -9.77
CA ALA A 115 -12.09 -2.97 -9.10
C ALA A 115 -13.35 -2.23 -8.60
N ILE A 116 -14.50 -2.38 -9.26
CA ILE A 116 -15.75 -1.68 -8.90
C ILE A 116 -16.21 -2.02 -7.48
N PRO A 117 -16.49 -3.28 -7.10
CA PRO A 117 -16.94 -3.59 -5.75
C PRO A 117 -15.89 -3.24 -4.69
N VAL A 118 -14.60 -3.36 -4.99
CA VAL A 118 -13.52 -2.96 -4.07
C VAL A 118 -13.54 -1.46 -3.82
N LEU A 119 -13.56 -0.66 -4.89
CA LEU A 119 -13.59 0.80 -4.79
C LEU A 119 -14.91 1.31 -4.17
N ALA A 120 -16.04 0.65 -4.44
CA ALA A 120 -17.33 0.99 -3.83
C ALA A 120 -17.28 0.77 -2.31
N ALA A 121 -16.78 -0.40 -1.86
CA ALA A 121 -16.63 -0.70 -0.44
C ALA A 121 -15.67 0.27 0.28
N LEU A 122 -14.55 0.62 -0.36
CA LEU A 122 -13.63 1.62 0.18
C LEU A 122 -14.28 2.99 0.30
N ASN A 123 -15.03 3.44 -0.71
CA ASN A 123 -15.74 4.72 -0.63
C ASN A 123 -16.79 4.73 0.48
N GLN A 124 -17.51 3.62 0.69
CA GLN A 124 -18.44 3.47 1.80
C GLN A 124 -17.72 3.57 3.15
N GLU A 125 -16.60 2.86 3.33
CA GLU A 125 -15.77 2.95 4.53
C GLU A 125 -15.35 4.41 4.82
N LEU A 126 -14.94 5.15 3.78
CA LEU A 126 -14.59 6.56 3.96
C LEU A 126 -15.80 7.42 4.40
N GLU A 127 -16.98 7.16 3.89
CA GLU A 127 -18.21 7.85 4.32
C GLU A 127 -18.51 7.57 5.78
N GLU A 128 -18.44 6.31 6.21
CA GLU A 128 -18.63 5.91 7.61
C GLU A 128 -17.59 6.58 8.54
N ARG A 129 -16.31 6.63 8.14
CA ARG A 129 -15.28 7.35 8.89
C ARG A 129 -15.57 8.84 9.01
N MET A 130 -15.98 9.48 7.93
CA MET A 130 -16.34 10.92 7.94
C MET A 130 -17.52 11.19 8.89
N GLU A 131 -18.52 10.30 8.97
CA GLU A 131 -19.60 10.41 9.94
C GLU A 131 -19.10 10.29 11.40
N LEU A 132 -18.18 9.34 11.65
CA LEU A 132 -17.54 9.21 12.98
C LEU A 132 -16.76 10.48 13.35
N PHE A 133 -16.01 11.04 12.41
CA PHE A 133 -15.26 12.28 12.63
C PHE A 133 -16.21 13.46 12.91
N ALA A 134 -17.30 13.58 12.18
CA ALA A 134 -18.30 14.63 12.41
C ALA A 134 -18.94 14.49 13.82
N LYS A 135 -19.31 13.27 14.24
CA LYS A 135 -19.85 13.00 15.59
C LYS A 135 -18.83 13.30 16.68
N ALA A 136 -17.55 13.08 16.43
CA ALA A 136 -16.47 13.40 17.35
C ALA A 136 -16.03 14.88 17.30
N GLY A 137 -16.52 15.68 16.36
CA GLY A 137 -16.14 17.09 16.20
C GLY A 137 -14.71 17.27 15.68
N VAL A 138 -14.22 16.34 14.87
CA VAL A 138 -12.89 16.35 14.27
C VAL A 138 -12.97 16.23 12.73
N ARG A 139 -11.85 16.38 12.03
CA ARG A 139 -11.85 16.39 10.56
C ARG A 139 -11.05 15.28 9.90
N LYS A 140 -10.16 14.63 10.67
CA LYS A 140 -9.25 13.63 10.13
C LYS A 140 -8.93 12.54 11.14
N ILE A 141 -8.39 11.44 10.63
CA ILE A 141 -8.12 10.22 11.39
C ILE A 141 -7.19 10.46 12.60
N ASP A 142 -6.15 11.29 12.45
CA ASP A 142 -5.20 11.53 13.54
C ASP A 142 -5.88 12.21 14.72
N GLU A 143 -6.71 13.22 14.44
CA GLU A 143 -7.50 13.93 15.45
C GLU A 143 -8.53 13.00 16.12
N TYR A 144 -9.15 12.11 15.32
CA TYR A 144 -10.11 11.14 15.81
C TYR A 144 -9.45 10.14 16.75
N ASN A 145 -8.35 9.50 16.32
CA ASN A 145 -7.65 8.52 17.13
C ASN A 145 -7.06 9.13 18.40
N HIS A 146 -6.52 10.35 18.31
CA HIS A 146 -6.07 11.09 19.50
C HIS A 146 -7.20 11.29 20.51
N ARG A 147 -8.36 11.76 20.03
CA ARG A 147 -9.53 11.98 20.88
C ARG A 147 -10.06 10.70 21.52
N MET A 148 -10.07 9.58 20.76
CA MET A 148 -10.49 8.30 21.32
C MET A 148 -9.56 7.85 22.46
N ARG A 149 -8.24 8.01 22.31
CA ARG A 149 -7.27 7.71 23.37
C ARG A 149 -7.43 8.61 24.58
N GLU A 150 -7.63 9.91 24.40
CA GLU A 150 -7.91 10.84 25.51
C GLU A 150 -9.14 10.46 26.32
N MET A 151 -10.13 9.85 25.65
CA MET A 151 -11.36 9.35 26.29
C MET A 151 -11.21 7.95 26.91
N GLY A 152 -10.02 7.30 26.77
CA GLY A 152 -9.83 5.91 27.22
C GLY A 152 -10.56 4.87 26.36
N MET A 153 -10.88 5.20 25.10
CA MET A 153 -11.60 4.36 24.15
C MET A 153 -10.68 3.88 23.01
N GLU A 154 -9.51 3.35 23.36
CA GLU A 154 -8.50 2.92 22.38
C GLU A 154 -9.03 1.88 21.38
N GLU A 155 -9.98 1.06 21.80
CA GLU A 155 -10.65 0.06 20.95
C GLU A 155 -11.49 0.68 19.82
N ARG A 156 -11.73 2.00 19.87
CA ARG A 156 -12.42 2.76 18.81
C ARG A 156 -11.48 3.48 17.87
N CYS A 157 -10.18 3.40 18.09
CA CYS A 157 -9.21 3.92 17.15
C CYS A 157 -9.32 3.19 15.81
N LEU A 158 -9.20 3.94 14.73
CA LEU A 158 -9.31 3.42 13.37
C LEU A 158 -7.92 3.14 12.80
N PRO A 159 -7.68 1.98 12.18
CA PRO A 159 -6.44 1.73 11.46
C PRO A 159 -6.38 2.60 10.20
N ARG A 160 -5.16 2.99 9.79
CA ARG A 160 -4.95 3.46 8.41
C ARG A 160 -5.14 2.30 7.45
N ILE A 161 -5.57 2.61 6.23
CA ILE A 161 -5.80 1.62 5.18
C ILE A 161 -4.76 1.84 4.09
N LEU A 162 -4.00 0.79 3.75
CA LEU A 162 -3.16 0.75 2.57
C LEU A 162 -3.81 -0.11 1.50
N VAL A 163 -4.17 0.51 0.39
CA VAL A 163 -4.71 -0.18 -0.79
C VAL A 163 -3.57 -0.40 -1.78
N VAL A 164 -3.24 -1.65 -2.06
CA VAL A 164 -2.22 -2.01 -3.05
C VAL A 164 -2.90 -2.65 -4.25
N PHE A 165 -2.79 -2.00 -5.41
CA PHE A 165 -3.23 -2.54 -6.69
C PHE A 165 -2.01 -2.88 -7.52
N ASP A 166 -1.76 -4.17 -7.74
CA ASP A 166 -0.78 -4.60 -8.73
C ASP A 166 -1.43 -4.75 -10.10
N GLU A 167 -0.69 -4.33 -11.14
CA GLU A 167 -1.19 -4.18 -12.52
C GLU A 167 -2.45 -3.32 -12.61
N PHE A 168 -2.43 -2.20 -11.89
CA PHE A 168 -3.58 -1.29 -11.72
C PHE A 168 -4.13 -0.75 -13.06
N GLN A 169 -3.39 -0.82 -14.17
CA GLN A 169 -3.86 -0.39 -15.49
C GLN A 169 -4.96 -1.30 -16.04
N VAL A 170 -5.05 -2.57 -15.61
CA VAL A 170 -6.04 -3.54 -16.12
C VAL A 170 -7.47 -3.01 -15.99
N PRO A 171 -7.93 -2.50 -14.84
CA PRO A 171 -9.25 -1.88 -14.71
C PRO A 171 -9.54 -0.75 -15.70
N PHE A 172 -8.51 -0.03 -16.17
CA PHE A 172 -8.69 1.09 -17.10
C PHE A 172 -8.67 0.68 -18.58
N THR A 173 -8.41 -0.59 -18.88
CA THR A 173 -8.42 -1.16 -20.23
C THR A 173 -9.64 -2.02 -20.53
N ASP A 174 -10.65 -1.99 -19.65
CA ASP A 174 -11.90 -2.71 -19.86
C ASP A 174 -12.57 -2.25 -21.17
N PRO A 175 -13.08 -3.16 -22.00
CA PRO A 175 -13.73 -2.82 -23.28
C PRO A 175 -15.02 -2.02 -23.08
N GLU A 176 -15.68 -2.16 -21.94
CA GLU A 176 -16.89 -1.41 -21.63
C GLU A 176 -16.55 -0.03 -21.03
N LYS A 177 -16.73 1.02 -21.82
CA LYS A 177 -16.48 2.38 -21.39
C LYS A 177 -17.19 2.75 -20.09
N ARG A 178 -18.41 2.24 -19.85
CA ARG A 178 -19.15 2.50 -18.60
C ARG A 178 -18.44 1.95 -17.38
N VAL A 179 -17.80 0.78 -17.48
CA VAL A 179 -16.99 0.15 -16.43
C VAL A 179 -15.80 1.07 -16.10
N VAL A 180 -15.07 1.49 -17.12
CA VAL A 180 -13.92 2.39 -16.96
C VAL A 180 -14.31 3.74 -16.35
N ASP A 181 -15.42 4.33 -16.81
CA ASP A 181 -15.90 5.62 -16.29
C ASP A 181 -16.32 5.51 -14.82
N LEU A 182 -16.98 4.41 -14.43
CA LEU A 182 -17.36 4.15 -13.05
C LEU A 182 -16.13 3.95 -12.14
N ILE A 183 -15.12 3.20 -12.61
CA ILE A 183 -13.85 3.03 -11.90
C ILE A 183 -13.17 4.37 -11.67
N LYS A 184 -13.10 5.23 -12.71
CA LYS A 184 -12.53 6.58 -12.62
C LYS A 184 -13.26 7.43 -11.58
N ASP A 185 -14.59 7.37 -11.53
CA ASP A 185 -15.39 8.14 -10.59
C ASP A 185 -15.17 7.69 -9.14
N TYR A 186 -15.20 6.40 -8.87
CA TYR A 186 -14.89 5.87 -7.54
C TYR A 186 -13.46 6.20 -7.12
N MET A 187 -12.50 6.08 -8.04
CA MET A 187 -11.10 6.41 -7.77
C MET A 187 -10.92 7.88 -7.41
N ARG A 188 -11.54 8.80 -8.15
CA ARG A 188 -11.48 10.23 -7.84
C ARG A 188 -12.06 10.56 -6.47
N ARG A 189 -13.18 9.92 -6.10
CA ARG A 189 -13.77 10.10 -4.77
C ARG A 189 -12.84 9.57 -3.68
N LEU A 190 -12.26 8.39 -3.89
CA LEU A 190 -11.31 7.77 -2.97
C LEU A 190 -10.07 8.66 -2.78
N ILE A 191 -9.46 9.14 -3.85
CA ILE A 191 -8.31 10.04 -3.81
C ILE A 191 -8.63 11.34 -3.06
N LYS A 192 -9.77 11.95 -3.34
CA LYS A 192 -10.18 13.23 -2.73
C LYS A 192 -10.35 13.15 -1.22
N ARG A 193 -10.89 12.05 -0.72
CA ARG A 193 -11.26 11.87 0.69
C ARG A 193 -10.26 11.04 1.48
N GLY A 194 -9.55 10.14 0.78
CA GLY A 194 -8.71 9.09 1.39
C GLY A 194 -7.70 9.62 2.39
N ARG A 195 -6.96 10.67 2.04
CA ARG A 195 -5.92 11.23 2.90
C ARG A 195 -6.42 11.64 4.29
N TYR A 196 -7.61 12.25 4.37
CA TYR A 196 -8.20 12.66 5.65
C TYR A 196 -8.71 11.48 6.45
N CYS A 197 -9.19 10.45 5.77
CA CYS A 197 -9.69 9.22 6.38
C CYS A 197 -8.58 8.18 6.68
N GLY A 198 -7.31 8.50 6.35
CA GLY A 198 -6.19 7.58 6.53
C GLY A 198 -6.16 6.44 5.52
N CYS A 199 -6.74 6.63 4.33
CA CYS A 199 -6.69 5.66 3.24
C CYS A 199 -5.68 6.12 2.19
N HIS A 200 -4.68 5.27 1.94
CA HIS A 200 -3.53 5.52 1.09
C HIS A 200 -3.45 4.48 -0.03
N LEU A 201 -3.03 4.89 -1.21
CA LEU A 201 -2.94 4.03 -2.39
C LEU A 201 -1.48 3.76 -2.75
N LEU A 202 -1.16 2.51 -3.06
CA LEU A 202 0.10 2.10 -3.68
C LEU A 202 -0.25 1.35 -4.98
N PHE A 203 -0.04 2.01 -6.11
CA PHE A 203 -0.31 1.45 -7.43
C PHE A 203 0.96 0.94 -8.08
N CYS A 204 0.91 -0.30 -8.55
CA CYS A 204 2.05 -0.97 -9.17
C CYS A 204 1.70 -1.42 -10.57
N SER A 205 2.62 -1.25 -11.53
CA SER A 205 2.45 -1.68 -12.91
C SER A 205 3.78 -1.87 -13.62
N GLN A 206 3.72 -2.49 -14.79
CA GLN A 206 4.86 -2.60 -15.70
C GLN A 206 5.03 -1.35 -16.59
N SER A 207 3.96 -0.60 -16.81
CA SER A 207 3.96 0.64 -17.61
C SER A 207 2.84 1.57 -17.14
N VAL A 208 2.98 2.85 -17.41
CA VAL A 208 1.91 3.84 -17.15
C VAL A 208 0.70 3.56 -18.02
N GLY A 209 0.88 2.93 -19.18
CA GLY A 209 -0.16 2.68 -20.18
C GLY A 209 -0.99 3.95 -20.46
N GLY A 210 -1.19 4.40 -21.65
CA GLY A 210 -1.89 5.67 -21.98
C GLY A 210 -3.35 5.78 -21.50
N SER A 211 -3.80 4.91 -20.59
CA SER A 211 -5.16 4.79 -20.10
C SER A 211 -5.45 5.54 -18.80
N LEU A 212 -4.41 5.93 -18.04
CA LEU A 212 -4.61 6.61 -16.76
C LEU A 212 -4.85 8.12 -16.97
N PRO A 213 -5.98 8.68 -16.50
CA PRO A 213 -6.23 10.10 -16.56
C PRO A 213 -5.15 10.89 -15.80
N LYS A 214 -4.77 12.06 -16.35
CA LYS A 214 -3.72 12.89 -15.75
C LYS A 214 -4.05 13.31 -14.32
N ASP A 215 -5.29 13.64 -14.04
CA ASP A 215 -5.77 14.04 -12.70
C ASP A 215 -5.60 12.91 -11.66
N ILE A 216 -5.70 11.64 -12.08
CA ILE A 216 -5.41 10.49 -11.22
C ILE A 216 -3.90 10.34 -11.04
N LEU A 217 -3.12 10.44 -12.12
CA LEU A 217 -1.65 10.34 -12.05
C LEU A 217 -1.04 11.43 -11.15
N ASP A 218 -1.54 12.65 -11.23
CA ASP A 218 -1.09 13.80 -10.43
C ASP A 218 -1.40 13.63 -8.92
N ALA A 219 -2.31 12.73 -8.57
CA ALA A 219 -2.63 12.41 -7.17
C ALA A 219 -1.62 11.46 -6.50
N PHE A 220 -0.56 11.06 -7.21
CA PHE A 220 0.51 10.20 -6.71
C PHE A 220 1.83 10.97 -6.65
N PRO A 221 2.07 11.73 -5.56
CA PRO A 221 3.28 12.53 -5.42
C PRO A 221 4.54 11.68 -5.19
N LEU A 222 4.40 10.48 -4.62
CA LEU A 222 5.51 9.54 -4.47
C LEU A 222 5.53 8.58 -5.65
N ARG A 223 6.64 8.61 -6.42
CA ARG A 223 6.78 7.80 -7.64
C ARG A 223 8.09 7.04 -7.62
N MET A 224 8.01 5.72 -7.72
CA MET A 224 9.14 4.81 -7.77
C MET A 224 9.25 4.24 -9.18
N ALA A 225 10.35 4.53 -9.86
CA ALA A 225 10.64 4.00 -11.18
C ALA A 225 11.80 3.01 -11.09
N LEU A 226 11.53 1.74 -11.25
CA LEU A 226 12.53 0.72 -11.51
C LEU A 226 12.90 0.80 -13.00
N ARG A 227 13.82 -0.06 -13.45
CA ARG A 227 14.15 -0.11 -14.88
C ARG A 227 12.88 -0.26 -15.72
N CYS A 228 12.63 0.69 -16.61
CA CYS A 228 11.47 0.75 -17.48
C CYS A 228 11.80 1.44 -18.81
N GLY A 229 10.85 1.52 -19.73
CA GLY A 229 11.05 2.28 -20.97
C GLY A 229 11.17 3.79 -20.71
N GLU A 230 11.83 4.51 -21.63
CA GLU A 230 12.06 5.97 -21.51
C GLU A 230 10.76 6.76 -21.31
N GLU A 231 9.71 6.47 -22.07
CA GLU A 231 8.41 7.15 -21.92
C GLU A 231 7.81 6.96 -20.51
N THR A 232 7.91 5.75 -19.97
CA THR A 232 7.47 5.45 -18.60
C THR A 232 8.32 6.17 -17.57
N SER A 233 9.64 6.20 -17.78
CA SER A 233 10.58 6.93 -16.92
C SER A 233 10.25 8.42 -16.86
N ILE A 234 10.08 9.06 -18.04
CA ILE A 234 9.72 10.47 -18.13
C ILE A 234 8.37 10.75 -17.44
N ALA A 235 7.38 9.90 -17.66
CA ALA A 235 6.06 10.07 -17.01
C ALA A 235 6.14 9.92 -15.48
N MET A 236 7.04 9.10 -14.97
CA MET A 236 7.19 8.82 -13.54
C MET A 236 8.05 9.84 -12.82
N ILE A 237 9.21 10.15 -13.34
CA ILE A 237 10.24 10.93 -12.64
C ILE A 237 10.72 12.18 -13.41
N GLY A 238 10.09 12.51 -14.55
CA GLY A 238 10.44 13.68 -15.36
C GLY A 238 11.72 13.53 -16.18
N SER A 239 12.43 12.41 -16.11
CA SER A 239 13.68 12.13 -16.84
C SER A 239 13.72 10.71 -17.40
N PRO A 240 14.55 10.41 -18.43
CA PRO A 240 14.72 9.06 -18.97
C PRO A 240 15.62 8.15 -18.10
N ASP A 241 16.11 8.62 -16.97
CA ASP A 241 17.19 7.96 -16.20
C ASP A 241 16.85 6.55 -15.73
N ALA A 242 15.57 6.26 -15.45
CA ALA A 242 15.18 4.92 -15.05
C ALA A 242 15.30 3.88 -16.19
N ALA A 243 15.38 4.30 -17.46
CA ALA A 243 15.63 3.37 -18.57
C ALA A 243 17.04 2.79 -18.55
N GLY A 244 18.00 3.54 -18.02
CA GLY A 244 19.40 3.13 -17.88
C GLY A 244 19.74 2.41 -16.58
N LEU A 245 18.77 2.15 -15.69
CA LEU A 245 19.05 1.50 -14.40
C LEU A 245 19.50 0.04 -14.59
N ASP A 246 20.48 -0.38 -13.78
CA ASP A 246 20.84 -1.79 -13.66
C ASP A 246 19.65 -2.58 -13.08
N ALA A 247 19.40 -3.76 -13.64
CA ALA A 247 18.25 -4.60 -13.30
C ALA A 247 18.25 -5.14 -11.87
N LYS A 248 19.36 -5.00 -11.14
CA LYS A 248 19.50 -5.60 -9.82
C LYS A 248 19.11 -4.62 -8.71
N TYR A 249 17.78 -4.45 -8.51
CA TYR A 249 17.24 -3.89 -7.28
C TYR A 249 17.44 -2.39 -7.05
N SER A 250 17.94 -1.66 -8.04
CA SER A 250 18.08 -0.21 -7.96
C SER A 250 16.89 0.47 -8.63
N TYR A 251 16.40 1.54 -8.04
CA TYR A 251 15.32 2.35 -8.59
C TYR A 251 15.49 3.81 -8.21
N LEU A 252 14.89 4.68 -9.01
CA LEU A 252 14.77 6.10 -8.71
C LEU A 252 13.39 6.38 -8.15
N TYR A 253 13.29 7.29 -7.19
CA TYR A 253 12.01 7.81 -6.79
C TYR A 253 12.04 9.33 -6.77
N THR A 254 10.88 9.93 -6.97
CA THR A 254 10.68 11.37 -6.79
C THR A 254 9.53 11.59 -5.82
N ASN A 255 9.67 12.58 -4.96
CA ASN A 255 8.62 13.02 -4.07
C ASN A 255 8.31 14.48 -4.43
N THR A 256 7.18 14.70 -5.08
CA THR A 256 6.66 16.03 -5.36
C THR A 256 5.67 16.38 -4.26
N GLU A 257 6.14 16.97 -3.16
CA GLU A 257 5.21 17.55 -2.17
C GLU A 257 4.34 18.61 -2.87
N ALA A 258 3.05 18.60 -2.61
CA ALA A 258 2.11 19.55 -3.17
C ALA A 258 2.57 20.98 -2.84
N GLY A 259 3.04 21.73 -3.86
CA GLY A 259 3.58 23.07 -3.71
C GLY A 259 5.09 23.20 -3.51
N ALA A 260 5.84 22.11 -3.45
CA ALA A 260 7.30 22.16 -3.43
C ALA A 260 7.85 22.27 -4.86
N THR A 261 8.72 23.24 -5.10
CA THR A 261 9.38 23.47 -6.39
C THR A 261 10.60 22.57 -6.61
N GLN A 262 10.91 21.67 -5.68
CA GLN A 262 12.05 20.78 -5.76
C GLN A 262 11.59 19.31 -5.84
N GLU A 263 11.73 18.75 -7.03
CA GLU A 263 11.70 17.32 -7.25
C GLU A 263 13.00 16.71 -6.70
N THR A 264 12.87 15.82 -5.72
CA THR A 264 14.03 15.09 -5.20
C THR A 264 14.04 13.70 -5.81
N THR A 265 15.06 13.43 -6.63
CA THR A 265 15.28 12.10 -7.20
C THR A 265 16.43 11.41 -6.48
N CYS A 266 16.21 10.24 -5.94
CA CYS A 266 17.19 9.46 -5.22
C CYS A 266 17.28 8.03 -5.79
N LEU A 267 18.49 7.47 -5.74
CA LEU A 267 18.73 6.08 -6.10
C LEU A 267 18.71 5.21 -4.85
N TRP A 268 17.98 4.10 -4.92
CA TRP A 268 17.82 3.14 -3.85
C TRP A 268 18.21 1.73 -4.28
N HIS A 269 18.59 0.93 -3.31
CA HIS A 269 18.82 -0.50 -3.47
C HIS A 269 17.90 -1.26 -2.50
N THR A 270 17.00 -2.06 -3.03
CA THR A 270 16.09 -2.88 -2.22
C THR A 270 16.75 -4.24 -1.96
N PRO A 271 16.94 -4.63 -0.71
CA PRO A 271 17.47 -5.95 -0.38
C PRO A 271 16.51 -7.05 -0.81
N PHE A 272 17.05 -8.23 -1.09
CA PHE A 272 16.24 -9.39 -1.42
C PHE A 272 15.37 -9.79 -0.22
N THR A 273 14.07 -9.68 -0.37
CA THR A 273 13.09 -10.07 0.65
C THR A 273 12.18 -11.14 0.08
N ASN A 274 12.20 -12.32 0.70
CA ASN A 274 11.32 -13.43 0.35
C ASN A 274 10.38 -13.73 1.51
N PRO A 275 9.10 -13.35 1.43
CA PRO A 275 8.14 -13.60 2.50
C PRO A 275 7.88 -15.09 2.77
N LYS A 276 8.23 -15.97 1.80
CA LYS A 276 8.22 -17.44 1.98
C LYS A 276 9.55 -17.96 2.50
N GLY A 277 10.57 -17.12 2.62
CA GLY A 277 11.89 -17.50 3.11
C GLY A 277 11.85 -17.83 4.59
N ILE A 278 12.86 -18.59 5.03
CA ILE A 278 13.03 -18.95 6.43
C ILE A 278 13.46 -17.70 7.21
N TYR A 279 12.77 -17.42 8.29
CA TYR A 279 13.06 -16.32 9.21
C TYR A 279 13.34 -16.93 10.60
N GLY A 280 14.54 -16.80 11.11
CA GLY A 280 14.90 -17.38 12.41
C GLY A 280 14.83 -18.92 12.43
N ASP A 281 14.22 -19.48 13.44
CA ASP A 281 14.16 -20.94 13.72
C ASP A 281 13.39 -21.75 12.67
N GLU A 282 13.84 -21.77 11.41
CA GLU A 282 13.28 -22.56 10.30
C GLU A 282 11.84 -22.23 9.88
N ARG A 283 11.26 -21.12 10.35
CA ARG A 283 9.90 -20.71 10.00
C ARG A 283 9.91 -19.54 9.00
N SER A 284 9.03 -19.60 8.02
CA SER A 284 8.83 -18.45 7.14
C SER A 284 8.05 -17.35 7.86
N LEU A 285 8.29 -16.09 7.47
CA LEU A 285 7.50 -14.94 7.94
C LEU A 285 6.00 -15.20 7.85
N LEU A 286 5.55 -15.85 6.77
CA LEU A 286 4.14 -16.16 6.55
C LEU A 286 3.58 -17.21 7.50
N ASN A 287 4.38 -18.22 7.89
CA ASN A 287 3.93 -19.23 8.86
C ASN A 287 3.75 -18.60 10.24
N ILE A 288 4.67 -17.73 10.60
CA ILE A 288 4.63 -16.96 11.84
C ILE A 288 3.37 -16.10 11.90
N MET A 289 3.10 -15.34 10.81
CA MET A 289 1.91 -14.50 10.72
C MET A 289 0.62 -15.32 10.74
N HIS A 290 0.62 -16.49 10.11
CA HIS A 290 -0.53 -17.37 10.11
C HIS A 290 -0.87 -17.90 11.50
N GLU A 291 0.14 -18.27 12.29
CA GLU A 291 -0.05 -18.66 13.69
C GLU A 291 -0.68 -17.53 14.50
N LEU A 292 -0.19 -16.29 14.33
CA LEU A 292 -0.78 -15.11 14.96
C LEU A 292 -2.23 -14.86 14.52
N VAL A 293 -2.55 -15.06 13.24
CA VAL A 293 -3.93 -14.95 12.73
C VAL A 293 -4.84 -15.99 13.40
N VAL A 294 -4.37 -17.21 13.57
CA VAL A 294 -5.14 -18.29 14.21
C VAL A 294 -5.33 -18.02 15.70
N GLU A 295 -4.28 -17.58 16.39
CA GLU A 295 -4.34 -17.28 17.83
C GLU A 295 -5.21 -16.06 18.15
N HIS A 296 -5.18 -15.03 17.30
CA HIS A 296 -5.94 -13.78 17.53
C HIS A 296 -7.38 -13.83 17.03
N ARG A 297 -7.80 -14.84 16.28
CA ARG A 297 -9.19 -15.00 15.84
C ARG A 297 -10.20 -15.12 16.98
N GLU A 298 -9.77 -15.58 18.14
CA GLU A 298 -10.61 -15.62 19.32
C GLU A 298 -10.81 -14.25 19.97
N VAL A 299 -9.92 -13.28 19.71
CA VAL A 299 -9.89 -11.99 20.40
C VAL A 299 -10.54 -10.88 19.56
N ASP A 300 -10.50 -10.94 18.23
CA ASP A 300 -10.95 -9.81 17.39
C ASP A 300 -12.11 -10.16 16.45
N ARG A 301 -13.28 -10.42 17.03
CA ARG A 301 -14.55 -10.50 16.29
C ARG A 301 -15.01 -9.16 15.71
N ARG A 302 -14.27 -8.07 15.90
CA ARG A 302 -14.61 -6.70 15.45
C ARG A 302 -13.93 -6.27 14.17
N ALA A 303 -12.86 -6.90 13.75
CA ALA A 303 -12.33 -6.77 12.40
C ALA A 303 -13.23 -7.55 11.43
N SER A 304 -14.45 -7.09 11.24
CA SER A 304 -15.47 -7.74 10.42
C SER A 304 -15.35 -7.46 8.93
N PHE A 305 -14.13 -7.36 8.42
CA PHE A 305 -13.79 -7.70 7.07
C PHE A 305 -12.95 -8.98 7.13
N THR A 306 -13.62 -10.10 7.29
CA THR A 306 -12.99 -11.40 7.03
C THR A 306 -12.55 -11.39 5.58
N GLY A 307 -11.24 -11.22 5.34
CA GLY A 307 -10.67 -11.20 4.02
C GLY A 307 -11.11 -12.45 3.27
N ARG A 308 -12.08 -12.30 2.37
CA ARG A 308 -12.45 -13.34 1.43
C ARG A 308 -11.43 -13.30 0.31
N ILE A 309 -10.77 -14.42 0.09
CA ILE A 309 -10.08 -14.67 -1.17
C ILE A 309 -11.20 -14.93 -2.19
N VAL A 310 -11.33 -14.04 -3.15
CA VAL A 310 -12.25 -14.20 -4.29
C VAL A 310 -11.46 -14.70 -5.48
#